data_b54ae7bf05d0601183960d6a3862e282
#
_entry.id   b54ae7bf05d0601183960d6a3862e282
#
_cell.length_a   1.000
_cell.length_b   1.000
_cell.length_c   1.000
_cell.angle_alpha   90.00
_cell.angle_beta   90.00
_cell.angle_gamma   90.00
#
_symmetry.space_group_name_H-M   'P 1'
#
loop_
_entity.id
_entity.type
_entity.pdbx_description
1 polymer ?
#
loop_
_entity_poly.entity_id
_entity_poly.type
_entity_poly.pdbx_seq_one_letter_code
_entity_poly.pdbx_strand_id
1 'polypeptide(L)'
;MATAVLFIGWNRPYPGREGDAFRFLLSEGTEMLEKFKADGFYESREHVGLTAHGGDLNGFMLLFGERAKLDELRRTDAFEKFVMRLGTLMNGLGVI
;
A
#
# COMPACT_ATOMS: atom_id res chain seq x y z
N MET A 1 -17.79 11.13 1.30
CA MET A 1 -17.34 11.21 -0.10
C MET A 1 -15.82 11.36 -0.14
N ALA A 2 -15.16 10.60 -1.00
CA ALA A 2 -13.72 10.69 -1.13
C ALA A 2 -13.32 12.00 -1.80
N THR A 3 -12.39 12.73 -1.20
CA THR A 3 -11.87 14.00 -1.70
C THR A 3 -10.39 13.92 -2.06
N ALA A 4 -9.75 12.80 -1.75
CA ALA A 4 -8.32 12.62 -1.98
C ALA A 4 -8.00 11.14 -2.18
N VAL A 5 -6.78 10.89 -2.62
CA VAL A 5 -6.26 9.53 -2.78
C VAL A 5 -4.84 9.48 -2.24
N LEU A 6 -4.53 8.41 -1.51
CA LEU A 6 -3.18 8.08 -1.08
C LEU A 6 -2.65 7.02 -2.03
N PHE A 7 -1.52 7.30 -2.65
CA PHE A 7 -0.88 6.40 -3.62
C PHE A 7 0.29 5.68 -2.95
N ILE A 8 0.30 4.36 -3.08
CA ILE A 8 1.41 3.52 -2.61
C ILE A 8 1.88 2.71 -3.82
N GLY A 9 3.06 3.03 -4.33
CA GLY A 9 3.58 2.40 -5.54
C GLY A 9 4.88 1.66 -5.28
N TRP A 10 5.17 0.64 -6.10
CA TRP A 10 6.40 -0.14 -5.98
C TRP A 10 6.88 -0.62 -7.36
N ASN A 11 8.15 -1.01 -7.41
CA ASN A 11 8.71 -1.61 -8.59
C ASN A 11 8.48 -3.13 -8.58
N ARG A 12 9.32 -3.88 -7.89
CA ARG A 12 9.28 -5.34 -7.88
C ARG A 12 9.60 -5.86 -6.50
N PRO A 13 9.17 -7.09 -6.17
CA PRO A 13 9.72 -7.77 -5.01
C PRO A 13 11.24 -7.88 -5.15
N TYR A 14 11.96 -7.78 -4.06
CA TYR A 14 13.38 -8.05 -4.07
C TYR A 14 13.62 -9.50 -4.50
N PRO A 15 14.73 -9.78 -5.23
CA PRO A 15 15.04 -11.15 -5.63
C PRO A 15 15.05 -12.11 -4.44
N GLY A 16 14.33 -13.21 -4.57
CA GLY A 16 14.16 -14.18 -3.49
C GLY A 16 13.05 -13.87 -2.51
N ARG A 17 12.40 -12.70 -2.62
CA ARG A 17 11.33 -12.28 -1.70
C ARG A 17 9.94 -12.28 -2.35
N GLU A 18 9.83 -12.83 -3.56
CA GLU A 18 8.57 -12.80 -4.33
C GLU A 18 7.44 -13.51 -3.57
N GLY A 19 7.72 -14.68 -3.03
CA GLY A 19 6.73 -15.43 -2.24
C GLY A 19 6.34 -14.72 -0.97
N ASP A 20 7.31 -14.10 -0.29
CA ASP A 20 7.06 -13.34 0.95
C ASP A 20 6.20 -12.11 0.66
N ALA A 21 6.47 -11.41 -0.45
CA ALA A 21 5.70 -10.24 -0.85
C ALA A 21 4.24 -10.60 -1.10
N PHE A 22 4.00 -11.68 -1.85
CA PHE A 22 2.63 -12.14 -2.10
C PHE A 22 1.92 -12.56 -0.82
N ARG A 23 2.61 -13.31 0.04
CA ARG A 23 2.01 -13.74 1.31
C ARG A 23 1.64 -12.55 2.18
N PHE A 24 2.51 -11.55 2.25
CA PHE A 24 2.23 -10.34 3.03
C PHE A 24 1.00 -9.61 2.48
N LEU A 25 0.97 -9.35 1.16
CA LEU A 25 -0.13 -8.61 0.54
C LEU A 25 -1.46 -9.34 0.64
N LEU A 26 -1.46 -10.67 0.55
CA LEU A 26 -2.69 -11.46 0.55
C LEU A 26 -3.18 -11.83 1.96
N SER A 27 -2.38 -11.63 2.99
CA SER A 27 -2.75 -11.99 4.36
C SER A 27 -2.59 -10.83 5.33
N GLU A 28 -1.43 -10.71 5.97
CA GLU A 28 -1.18 -9.71 7.00
C GLU A 28 -1.39 -8.27 6.50
N GLY A 29 -0.89 -7.97 5.30
CA GLY A 29 -1.07 -6.64 4.71
C GLY A 29 -2.53 -6.32 4.45
N THR A 30 -3.29 -7.29 3.95
CA THR A 30 -4.74 -7.13 3.74
C THR A 30 -5.46 -6.89 5.06
N GLU A 31 -5.11 -7.64 6.11
CA GLU A 31 -5.71 -7.47 7.44
C GLU A 31 -5.43 -6.07 7.99
N MET A 32 -4.21 -5.57 7.83
CA MET A 32 -3.85 -4.23 8.26
C MET A 32 -4.66 -3.16 7.50
N LEU A 33 -4.79 -3.32 6.18
CA LEU A 33 -5.57 -2.40 5.36
C LEU A 33 -7.05 -2.41 5.73
N GLU A 34 -7.62 -3.58 5.99
CA GLU A 34 -9.01 -3.68 6.43
C GLU A 34 -9.23 -3.01 7.79
N LYS A 35 -8.27 -3.12 8.69
CA LYS A 35 -8.35 -2.44 9.97
C LYS A 35 -8.31 -0.92 9.80
N PHE A 36 -7.45 -0.40 8.93
CA PHE A 36 -7.40 1.03 8.66
C PHE A 36 -8.74 1.53 8.11
N LYS A 37 -9.38 0.74 7.25
CA LYS A 37 -10.70 1.07 6.73
C LYS A 37 -11.76 1.05 7.84
N ALA A 38 -11.76 0.01 8.65
CA ALA A 38 -12.69 -0.12 9.77
C ALA A 38 -12.55 1.03 10.78
N ASP A 39 -11.32 1.54 10.96
CA ASP A 39 -11.05 2.67 11.83
C ASP A 39 -11.40 4.02 11.19
N GLY A 40 -11.89 4.02 9.96
CA GLY A 40 -12.38 5.22 9.30
C GLY A 40 -11.34 6.04 8.56
N PHE A 41 -10.13 5.53 8.36
CA PHE A 41 -9.06 6.30 7.71
C PHE A 41 -9.24 6.44 6.21
N TYR A 42 -9.91 5.48 5.57
CA TYR A 42 -10.21 5.58 4.14
C TYR A 42 -11.53 4.85 3.84
N GLU A 43 -12.10 5.13 2.67
CA GLU A 43 -13.43 4.62 2.28
C GLU A 43 -13.36 3.39 1.39
N SER A 44 -12.44 3.40 0.43
CA SER A 44 -12.27 2.29 -0.52
C SER A 44 -10.84 2.23 -1.01
N ARG A 45 -10.46 1.10 -1.59
CA ARG A 45 -9.12 0.94 -2.16
C ARG A 45 -9.15 0.18 -3.46
N GLU A 46 -8.13 0.42 -4.28
CA GLU A 46 -7.86 -0.35 -5.48
C GLU A 46 -6.42 -0.82 -5.46
N HIS A 47 -6.19 -2.04 -5.89
CA HIS A 47 -4.86 -2.64 -5.99
C HIS A 47 -4.64 -3.02 -7.45
N VAL A 48 -3.61 -2.49 -8.06
CA VAL A 48 -3.32 -2.68 -9.49
C VAL A 48 -1.93 -3.26 -9.65
N GLY A 49 -1.85 -4.43 -10.29
CA GLY A 49 -0.59 -5.00 -10.74
C GLY A 49 -0.44 -4.70 -12.23
N LEU A 50 0.73 -4.23 -12.64
CA LEU A 50 0.99 -3.92 -14.03
C LEU A 50 1.71 -5.08 -14.70
N THR A 51 1.34 -5.37 -15.96
CA THR A 51 2.13 -6.32 -16.76
C THR A 51 3.50 -5.74 -17.04
N ALA A 52 4.48 -6.61 -17.26
CA ALA A 52 5.84 -6.19 -17.53
C ALA A 52 5.88 -5.25 -18.75
N HIS A 53 6.47 -4.07 -18.59
CA HIS A 53 6.49 -3.03 -19.62
C HIS A 53 7.84 -2.29 -19.68
N GLY A 54 8.82 -2.76 -18.90
CA GLY A 54 10.16 -2.15 -18.90
C GLY A 54 10.31 -0.95 -17.98
N GLY A 55 9.22 -0.48 -17.35
CA GLY A 55 9.26 0.66 -16.44
C GLY A 55 9.53 0.26 -14.99
N ASP A 56 9.69 1.26 -14.12
CA ASP A 56 10.00 1.08 -12.70
C ASP A 56 8.78 1.00 -11.80
N LEU A 57 7.61 1.36 -12.30
CA LEU A 57 6.34 1.20 -11.58
C LEU A 57 5.68 -0.08 -12.07
N ASN A 58 5.61 -1.09 -11.20
CA ASN A 58 5.05 -2.40 -11.58
C ASN A 58 3.80 -2.77 -10.78
N GLY A 59 3.42 -1.96 -9.83
CA GLY A 59 2.17 -2.13 -9.10
C GLY A 59 1.93 -0.94 -8.21
N PHE A 60 0.68 -0.76 -7.84
CA PHE A 60 0.32 0.32 -6.92
C PHE A 60 -1.01 0.03 -6.25
N MET A 61 -1.25 0.77 -5.20
CA MET A 61 -2.46 0.71 -4.41
C MET A 61 -2.96 2.13 -4.22
N LEU A 62 -4.26 2.32 -4.36
CA LEU A 62 -4.91 3.60 -4.14
C LEU A 62 -5.87 3.48 -2.96
N LEU A 63 -5.73 4.37 -1.98
CA LEU A 63 -6.66 4.47 -0.87
C LEU A 63 -7.45 5.77 -1.05
N PHE A 64 -8.77 5.64 -1.22
CA PHE A 64 -9.65 6.78 -1.46
C PHE A 64 -10.33 7.19 -0.15
N GLY A 65 -10.31 8.46 0.14
CA GLY A 65 -10.96 8.96 1.35
C GLY A 65 -10.88 10.46 1.49
N GLU A 66 -11.16 10.96 2.67
CA GLU A 66 -11.02 12.37 2.99
C GLU A 66 -9.56 12.69 3.24
N ARG A 67 -9.11 13.81 2.71
CA ARG A 67 -7.71 14.22 2.83
C ARG A 67 -7.21 14.25 4.26
N ALA A 68 -8.00 14.83 5.17
CA ALA A 68 -7.61 14.93 6.58
C ALA A 68 -7.41 13.55 7.21
N LYS A 69 -8.26 12.60 6.86
CA LYS A 69 -8.17 11.23 7.38
C LYS A 69 -6.98 10.47 6.80
N LEU A 70 -6.71 10.66 5.53
CA LEU A 70 -5.53 10.05 4.88
C LEU A 70 -4.24 10.63 5.45
N ASP A 71 -4.20 11.94 5.68
CA ASP A 71 -3.04 12.59 6.31
C ASP A 71 -2.82 12.06 7.74
N GLU A 72 -3.89 11.85 8.48
CA GLU A 72 -3.83 11.27 9.82
C GLU A 72 -3.31 9.82 9.78
N LEU A 73 -3.80 9.02 8.83
CA LEU A 73 -3.34 7.64 8.64
C LEU A 73 -1.82 7.57 8.45
N ARG A 74 -1.28 8.44 7.63
CA ARG A 74 0.16 8.46 7.32
C ARG A 74 1.02 8.69 8.56
N ARG A 75 0.46 9.30 9.60
CA ARG A 75 1.18 9.61 10.84
C ARG A 75 1.01 8.56 11.92
N THR A 76 0.22 7.51 11.67
CA THR A 76 0.03 6.45 12.66
C THR A 76 1.23 5.51 12.66
N ASP A 77 1.55 4.95 13.82
CA ASP A 77 2.60 3.94 13.96
C ASP A 77 2.25 2.68 13.15
N ALA A 78 0.97 2.32 13.12
CA ALA A 78 0.51 1.14 12.40
C ALA A 78 0.75 1.26 10.89
N PHE A 79 0.49 2.44 10.31
CA PHE A 79 0.75 2.66 8.89
C PHE A 79 2.26 2.67 8.61
N GLU A 80 3.02 3.28 9.49
CA GLU A 80 4.49 3.28 9.37
C GLU A 80 5.04 1.85 9.36
N LYS A 81 4.54 1.00 10.25
CA LYS A 81 4.92 -0.42 10.25
C LYS A 81 4.53 -1.13 8.96
N PHE A 82 3.36 -0.84 8.43
CA PHE A 82 2.92 -1.38 7.15
C PHE A 82 3.89 -1.01 6.03
N VAL A 83 4.23 0.28 5.93
CA VAL A 83 5.16 0.77 4.92
C VAL A 83 6.56 0.17 5.09
N MET A 84 7.03 0.07 6.31
CA MET A 84 8.35 -0.53 6.58
C MET A 84 8.39 -2.00 6.20
N ARG A 85 7.34 -2.76 6.54
CA ARG A 85 7.24 -4.18 6.16
C ARG A 85 7.23 -4.33 4.65
N LEU A 86 6.40 -3.54 3.97
CA LEU A 86 6.32 -3.58 2.52
C LEU A 86 7.65 -3.17 1.87
N GLY A 87 8.33 -2.19 2.44
CA GLY A 87 9.62 -1.72 1.96
C GLY A 87 10.74 -2.75 2.06
N THR A 88 10.64 -3.73 2.96
CA THR A 88 11.60 -4.84 3.02
C THR A 88 11.35 -5.90 1.96
N LEU A 89 10.18 -5.88 1.33
CA LEU A 89 9.76 -6.88 0.35
C LEU A 89 9.76 -6.34 -1.08
N MET A 90 9.53 -5.04 -1.24
CA MET A 90 9.37 -4.38 -2.54
C MET A 90 10.44 -3.33 -2.76
N ASN A 91 11.06 -3.38 -3.95
CA ASN A 91 11.99 -2.36 -4.39
C ASN A 91 11.21 -1.15 -4.93
N GLY A 92 11.75 0.04 -4.71
CA GLY A 92 11.15 1.25 -5.29
C GLY A 92 9.83 1.67 -4.66
N LEU A 93 9.61 1.34 -3.40
CA LEU A 93 8.39 1.73 -2.69
C LEU A 93 8.32 3.24 -2.52
N GLY A 94 7.18 3.82 -2.88
CA GLY A 94 6.91 5.23 -2.67
C GLY A 94 5.48 5.44 -2.19
N VAL A 95 5.30 6.41 -1.30
CA VAL A 95 3.99 6.78 -0.76
C VAL A 95 3.78 8.27 -1.01
N ILE A 96 2.70 8.60 -1.69
CA ILE A 96 2.40 9.99 -2.03
C ILE A 96 1.01 10.38 -1.56
#